data_4ea1e0198088591a6ee83a0bc5bc6378
#
_entry.id   4ea1e0198088591a6ee83a0bc5bc6378
#
_cell.length_a   1.000
_cell.length_b   1.000
_cell.length_c   1.000
_cell.angle_alpha   90.00
_cell.angle_beta   90.00
_cell.angle_gamma   90.00
#
_symmetry.space_group_name_H-M   'P 1'
#
loop_
_entity.id
_entity.type
_entity.pdbx_description
1 polymer ?
#
loop_
_entity_poly.entity_id
_entity_poly.type
_entity_poly.pdbx_seq_one_letter_code
_entity_poly.pdbx_strand_id
1 'polypeptide(L)'
;MGTFLVPELIRLGYAVDVISKDDVHSDNPDLRYYQADFCNDGIRNEFLDKNYDVIINFMHYHTDVFRNIHPSLLSHTGQYFFLSSYRVYADEKVPVTEEAPRLLDVSKDAGLLASDDYAIAKCRCEDILHASGKKNWTILRPAIIYSHANLYTFKLVSLNGDLVMPRTRMGKPVVLPREAMNIHAAMTWGGDVGKMVSRLVDNPAAMGEIFTISSAEVNTWGGIAECYKNAVGLQYALASKDEFLDILSNNPEDRECQRWGLDYDRLFDRVIDNAKVLKATGLKQSDFMPIRDGLKLELEAAANTPAPFNKAASARMDSFLSKQG
;
A
#
# COMPACT_ATOMS: atom_id res chain seq x y z
N MET A 1 7.22 -1.29 4.33
CA MET A 1 8.02 -0.16 3.84
C MET A 1 9.21 0.14 4.73
N GLY A 2 9.04 0.41 6.00
CA GLY A 2 10.14 0.74 6.91
C GLY A 2 11.33 -0.21 6.82
N THR A 3 11.07 -1.50 6.76
CA THR A 3 12.09 -2.57 6.62
C THR A 3 13.07 -2.35 5.46
N PHE A 4 12.62 -1.74 4.35
CA PHE A 4 13.48 -1.46 3.19
C PHE A 4 13.97 -0.01 3.16
N LEU A 5 13.18 0.93 3.69
CA LEU A 5 13.53 2.35 3.68
C LEU A 5 14.65 2.66 4.67
N VAL A 6 14.58 2.12 5.89
CA VAL A 6 15.58 2.38 6.93
C VAL A 6 17.01 2.04 6.47
N PRO A 7 17.30 0.84 5.92
CA PRO A 7 18.62 0.53 5.39
C PRO A 7 19.09 1.49 4.28
N GLU A 8 18.19 1.94 3.42
CA GLU A 8 18.52 2.90 2.35
C GLU A 8 18.88 4.28 2.94
N LEU A 9 18.16 4.75 3.96
CA LEU A 9 18.47 6.01 4.63
C LEU A 9 19.82 5.95 5.35
N ILE A 10 20.10 4.87 6.08
CA ILE A 10 21.41 4.66 6.72
C ILE A 10 22.54 4.64 5.68
N ARG A 11 22.33 3.93 4.56
CA ARG A 11 23.32 3.89 3.46
C ARG A 11 23.59 5.28 2.84
N LEU A 12 22.58 6.17 2.89
CA LEU A 12 22.70 7.55 2.44
C LEU A 12 23.29 8.50 3.51
N GLY A 13 23.60 7.99 4.71
CA GLY A 13 24.26 8.74 5.78
C GLY A 13 23.29 9.46 6.73
N TYR A 14 22.01 9.12 6.74
CA TYR A 14 21.04 9.66 7.69
C TYR A 14 21.12 8.95 9.04
N ALA A 15 20.96 9.70 10.12
CA ALA A 15 20.61 9.14 11.42
C ALA A 15 19.10 8.94 11.50
N VAL A 16 18.64 7.75 11.89
CA VAL A 16 17.24 7.35 11.82
C VAL A 16 16.69 6.94 13.18
N ASP A 17 15.67 7.63 13.65
CA ASP A 17 14.83 7.20 14.76
C ASP A 17 13.56 6.52 14.21
N VAL A 18 13.32 5.28 14.61
CA VAL A 18 12.13 4.50 14.21
C VAL A 18 11.21 4.36 15.42
N ILE A 19 9.96 4.81 15.26
CA ILE A 19 8.92 4.62 16.26
C ILE A 19 7.98 3.51 15.78
N SER A 20 7.88 2.42 16.53
CA SER A 20 7.06 1.26 16.22
C SER A 20 6.50 0.64 17.50
N LYS A 21 5.42 -0.14 17.38
CA LYS A 21 4.93 -0.99 18.47
C LYS A 21 5.77 -2.27 18.65
N ASP A 22 6.61 -2.57 17.66
CA ASP A 22 7.47 -3.75 17.68
C ASP A 22 8.67 -3.53 18.62
N ASP A 23 9.08 -4.57 19.32
CA ASP A 23 10.29 -4.59 20.12
C ASP A 23 11.49 -4.96 19.21
N VAL A 24 12.19 -3.94 18.75
CA VAL A 24 13.34 -4.07 17.84
C VAL A 24 14.51 -3.30 18.39
N HIS A 25 15.70 -3.88 18.28
CA HIS A 25 16.97 -3.26 18.68
C HIS A 25 17.94 -3.17 17.51
N SER A 26 18.87 -2.24 17.59
CA SER A 26 19.96 -2.09 16.63
C SER A 26 21.25 -1.72 17.34
N ASP A 27 22.35 -2.34 16.92
CA ASP A 27 23.71 -1.97 17.36
C ASP A 27 24.32 -0.85 16.47
N ASN A 28 23.60 -0.43 15.42
CA ASN A 28 24.05 0.67 14.57
C ASN A 28 23.87 2.01 15.31
N PRO A 29 24.95 2.83 15.50
CA PRO A 29 24.86 4.10 16.23
C PRO A 29 23.94 5.13 15.55
N ASP A 30 23.73 5.01 14.24
CA ASP A 30 22.88 5.91 13.45
C ASP A 30 21.43 5.42 13.37
N LEU A 31 21.07 4.32 14.07
CA LEU A 31 19.72 3.73 14.04
C LEU A 31 19.20 3.43 15.43
N ARG A 32 18.13 4.12 15.83
CA ARG A 32 17.47 3.89 17.12
C ARG A 32 16.02 3.47 16.91
N TYR A 33 15.61 2.44 17.63
CA TYR A 33 14.22 1.99 17.70
C TYR A 33 13.59 2.41 19.02
N TYR A 34 12.38 2.92 18.95
CA TYR A 34 11.57 3.28 20.10
C TYR A 34 10.27 2.49 20.06
N GLN A 35 10.08 1.59 21.02
CA GLN A 35 8.83 0.86 21.17
C GLN A 35 7.75 1.77 21.74
N ALA A 36 6.94 2.37 20.89
CA ALA A 36 5.93 3.35 21.27
C ALA A 36 4.76 3.42 20.28
N ASP A 37 3.63 3.91 20.73
CA ASP A 37 2.46 4.19 19.89
C ASP A 37 2.40 5.68 19.54
N PHE A 38 2.77 6.03 18.32
CA PHE A 38 2.73 7.42 17.83
C PHE A 38 1.30 8.01 17.73
N CYS A 39 0.24 7.18 17.85
CA CYS A 39 -1.13 7.66 17.98
C CYS A 39 -1.42 8.30 19.35
N ASN A 40 -0.62 8.00 20.38
CA ASN A 40 -0.72 8.63 21.67
C ASN A 40 -0.20 10.08 21.60
N ASP A 41 -1.01 11.05 22.02
CA ASP A 41 -0.69 12.48 21.91
C ASP A 41 0.55 12.85 22.71
N GLY A 42 0.73 12.32 23.92
CA GLY A 42 1.89 12.58 24.76
C GLY A 42 3.19 12.07 24.11
N ILE A 43 3.17 10.83 23.65
CA ILE A 43 4.29 10.20 22.93
C ILE A 43 4.61 11.00 21.66
N ARG A 44 3.60 11.32 20.86
CA ARG A 44 3.79 12.08 19.63
C ARG A 44 4.45 13.43 19.90
N ASN A 45 3.98 14.18 20.89
CA ASN A 45 4.54 15.49 21.22
C ASN A 45 5.99 15.38 21.70
N GLU A 46 6.33 14.38 22.55
CA GLU A 46 7.71 14.12 22.98
C GLU A 46 8.66 13.95 21.78
N PHE A 47 8.25 13.20 20.75
CA PHE A 47 9.06 13.03 19.56
C PHE A 47 9.10 14.27 18.69
N LEU A 48 7.98 14.98 18.54
CA LEU A 48 7.94 16.22 17.76
C LEU A 48 8.83 17.32 18.36
N ASP A 49 8.96 17.40 19.67
CA ASP A 49 9.83 18.37 20.37
C ASP A 49 11.32 18.19 20.02
N LYS A 50 11.72 17.04 19.47
CA LYS A 50 13.08 16.81 18.95
C LYS A 50 13.37 17.60 17.66
N ASN A 51 12.33 18.08 16.95
CA ASN A 51 12.43 18.84 15.71
C ASN A 51 13.28 18.12 14.64
N TYR A 52 12.79 17.00 14.15
CA TYR A 52 13.45 16.23 13.10
C TYR A 52 13.54 17.03 11.79
N ASP A 53 14.65 16.89 11.07
CA ASP A 53 14.76 17.43 9.70
C ASP A 53 13.67 16.85 8.79
N VAL A 54 13.44 15.54 8.93
CA VAL A 54 12.43 14.82 8.11
C VAL A 54 11.59 13.89 8.98
N ILE A 55 10.28 13.90 8.77
CA ILE A 55 9.35 12.92 9.33
C ILE A 55 8.69 12.15 8.20
N ILE A 56 8.87 10.82 8.18
CA ILE A 56 8.20 9.92 7.23
C ILE A 56 7.12 9.15 7.97
N ASN A 57 5.86 9.51 7.73
CA ASN A 57 4.74 9.01 8.52
C ASN A 57 3.95 7.94 7.75
N PHE A 58 4.03 6.69 8.20
CA PHE A 58 3.32 5.54 7.62
C PHE A 58 1.95 5.26 8.25
N MET A 59 1.54 6.09 9.21
CA MET A 59 0.28 5.88 9.90
C MET A 59 -0.92 6.10 8.98
N HIS A 60 -1.97 5.32 9.20
CA HIS A 60 -3.28 5.59 8.64
C HIS A 60 -4.08 6.42 9.65
N TYR A 61 -4.62 7.53 9.21
CA TYR A 61 -5.47 8.40 9.99
C TYR A 61 -6.85 8.51 9.38
N HIS A 62 -7.87 8.55 10.23
CA HIS A 62 -9.17 9.10 9.87
C HIS A 62 -9.06 10.60 9.64
N THR A 63 -9.92 11.14 8.78
CA THR A 63 -9.86 12.54 8.34
C THR A 63 -9.82 13.53 9.52
N ASP A 64 -10.67 13.33 10.53
CA ASP A 64 -10.76 14.25 11.68
C ASP A 64 -9.53 14.20 12.57
N VAL A 65 -8.96 13.02 12.78
CA VAL A 65 -7.70 12.86 13.52
C VAL A 65 -6.58 13.62 12.81
N PHE A 66 -6.45 13.42 11.49
CA PHE A 66 -5.41 14.08 10.73
C PHE A 66 -5.56 15.61 10.71
N ARG A 67 -6.81 16.10 10.61
CA ARG A 67 -7.10 17.54 10.69
C ARG A 67 -6.58 18.17 11.97
N ASN A 68 -6.66 17.46 13.09
CA ASN A 68 -6.22 17.98 14.39
C ASN A 68 -4.70 17.93 14.57
N ILE A 69 -4.01 16.93 14.01
CA ILE A 69 -2.57 16.72 14.28
C ILE A 69 -1.64 17.30 13.22
N HIS A 70 -2.09 17.52 11.98
CA HIS A 70 -1.22 17.97 10.89
C HIS A 70 -0.50 19.30 11.17
N PRO A 71 -1.08 20.32 11.87
CA PRO A 71 -0.34 21.55 12.14
C PRO A 71 0.91 21.30 12.98
N SER A 72 0.80 20.44 14.00
CA SER A 72 1.93 20.06 14.84
C SER A 72 2.99 19.28 14.04
N LEU A 73 2.57 18.32 13.21
CA LEU A 73 3.48 17.57 12.33
C LEU A 73 4.28 18.50 11.41
N LEU A 74 3.60 19.47 10.77
CA LEU A 74 4.23 20.40 9.83
C LEU A 74 5.08 21.48 10.51
N SER A 75 4.85 21.81 11.79
CA SER A 75 5.61 22.84 12.50
C SER A 75 6.92 22.32 13.12
N HIS A 76 7.07 21.02 13.31
CA HIS A 76 8.22 20.40 13.97
C HIS A 76 9.11 19.58 13.03
N THR A 77 9.05 19.86 11.73
CA THR A 77 9.92 19.20 10.75
C THR A 77 10.21 20.08 9.54
N GLY A 78 11.39 19.91 8.95
CA GLY A 78 11.75 20.54 7.68
C GLY A 78 10.99 19.93 6.51
N GLN A 79 10.79 18.60 6.50
CA GLN A 79 10.03 17.89 5.47
C GLN A 79 9.13 16.80 6.08
N TYR A 80 7.83 16.84 5.78
CA TYR A 80 6.85 15.85 6.22
C TYR A 80 6.39 14.97 5.08
N PHE A 81 6.62 13.68 5.15
CA PHE A 81 6.09 12.71 4.19
C PHE A 81 4.76 12.14 4.66
N PHE A 82 3.73 12.38 3.89
CA PHE A 82 2.40 11.78 4.09
C PHE A 82 2.21 10.57 3.19
N LEU A 83 1.95 9.40 3.80
CA LEU A 83 1.62 8.20 3.05
C LEU A 83 0.14 8.22 2.65
N SER A 84 -0.12 8.63 1.42
CA SER A 84 -1.38 8.48 0.73
C SER A 84 -1.46 7.08 0.07
N SER A 85 -2.12 6.95 -1.06
CA SER A 85 -2.25 5.71 -1.81
C SER A 85 -2.60 5.99 -3.26
N TYR A 86 -2.16 5.14 -4.20
CA TYR A 86 -2.65 5.16 -5.57
C TYR A 86 -4.17 4.89 -5.67
N ARG A 87 -4.80 4.32 -4.63
CA ARG A 87 -6.25 4.12 -4.55
C ARG A 87 -7.08 5.41 -4.59
N VAL A 88 -6.45 6.57 -4.38
CA VAL A 88 -7.12 7.86 -4.54
C VAL A 88 -7.52 8.16 -5.98
N TYR A 89 -6.83 7.57 -6.96
CA TYR A 89 -7.11 7.81 -8.37
C TYR A 89 -8.42 7.15 -8.83
N ALA A 90 -9.20 7.87 -9.62
CA ALA A 90 -10.33 7.33 -10.36
C ALA A 90 -9.87 6.57 -11.62
N ASP A 91 -10.82 5.93 -12.33
CA ASP A 91 -10.56 5.17 -13.57
C ASP A 91 -10.90 6.00 -14.82
N GLU A 92 -10.38 7.22 -14.88
CA GLU A 92 -10.73 8.14 -15.98
C GLU A 92 -9.56 8.42 -16.94
N LYS A 93 -8.34 8.05 -16.56
CA LYS A 93 -7.12 8.34 -17.32
C LYS A 93 -6.11 7.21 -17.25
N VAL A 94 -5.67 6.75 -18.41
CA VAL A 94 -4.60 5.77 -18.58
C VAL A 94 -3.58 6.33 -19.58
N PRO A 95 -2.27 6.36 -19.30
CA PRO A 95 -1.64 6.00 -18.02
C PRO A 95 -1.99 6.98 -16.90
N VAL A 96 -2.02 6.46 -15.67
CA VAL A 96 -2.31 7.24 -14.46
C VAL A 96 -1.08 8.06 -14.07
N THR A 97 -1.26 9.38 -14.02
CA THR A 97 -0.26 10.36 -13.55
C THR A 97 -0.73 11.01 -12.25
N GLU A 98 0.09 11.86 -11.61
CA GLU A 98 -0.29 12.56 -10.38
C GLU A 98 -1.46 13.55 -10.59
N GLU A 99 -1.70 14.01 -11.82
CA GLU A 99 -2.81 14.90 -12.22
C GLU A 99 -4.09 14.12 -12.58
N ALA A 100 -4.08 12.79 -12.51
CA ALA A 100 -5.27 12.01 -12.77
C ALA A 100 -6.37 12.34 -11.74
N PRO A 101 -7.66 12.37 -12.15
CA PRO A 101 -8.77 12.64 -11.24
C PRO A 101 -8.78 11.70 -10.04
N ARG A 102 -9.19 12.22 -8.87
CA ARG A 102 -9.32 11.42 -7.65
C ARG A 102 -10.77 10.97 -7.46
N LEU A 103 -10.96 9.84 -6.80
CA LEU A 103 -12.29 9.30 -6.45
C LEU A 103 -13.16 10.32 -5.72
N LEU A 104 -12.59 11.08 -4.79
CA LEU A 104 -13.31 12.12 -4.03
C LEU A 104 -13.91 13.19 -4.95
N ASP A 105 -13.23 13.50 -6.06
CA ASP A 105 -13.57 14.63 -6.93
C ASP A 105 -14.60 14.24 -8.01
N VAL A 106 -14.65 12.95 -8.42
CA VAL A 106 -15.45 12.52 -9.58
C VAL A 106 -16.46 11.40 -9.30
N SER A 107 -16.34 10.69 -8.18
CA SER A 107 -17.27 9.61 -7.83
C SER A 107 -18.71 10.12 -7.66
N LYS A 108 -19.67 9.32 -8.11
CA LYS A 108 -21.11 9.56 -7.93
C LYS A 108 -21.73 8.65 -6.87
N ASP A 109 -20.95 7.75 -6.26
CA ASP A 109 -21.42 6.88 -5.18
C ASP A 109 -21.52 7.68 -3.89
N ALA A 110 -22.76 8.08 -3.55
CA ALA A 110 -23.03 8.88 -2.36
C ALA A 110 -22.64 8.15 -1.06
N GLY A 111 -22.77 6.82 -1.01
CA GLY A 111 -22.37 6.01 0.15
C GLY A 111 -20.86 6.05 0.36
N LEU A 112 -20.08 5.82 -0.70
CA LEU A 112 -18.62 5.94 -0.67
C LEU A 112 -18.21 7.35 -0.24
N LEU A 113 -18.78 8.39 -0.85
CA LEU A 113 -18.43 9.77 -0.54
C LEU A 113 -18.83 10.21 0.87
N ALA A 114 -19.89 9.64 1.45
CA ALA A 114 -20.28 9.90 2.83
C ALA A 114 -19.44 9.15 3.85
N SER A 115 -18.74 8.10 3.43
CA SER A 115 -17.88 7.28 4.28
C SER A 115 -16.52 7.97 4.54
N ASP A 116 -15.76 7.39 5.47
CA ASP A 116 -14.33 7.63 5.60
C ASP A 116 -13.55 6.37 5.18
N ASP A 117 -14.01 5.73 4.06
CA ASP A 117 -13.27 4.64 3.41
C ASP A 117 -11.83 5.05 3.16
N TYR A 118 -10.95 4.08 3.17
CA TYR A 118 -9.51 4.29 3.07
C TYR A 118 -9.10 5.27 1.95
N ALA A 119 -9.66 5.13 0.75
CA ALA A 119 -9.32 6.00 -0.39
C ALA A 119 -9.86 7.43 -0.19
N ILE A 120 -11.08 7.56 0.31
CA ILE A 120 -11.73 8.85 0.57
C ILE A 120 -11.03 9.58 1.71
N ALA A 121 -10.71 8.89 2.81
CA ALA A 121 -9.93 9.46 3.92
C ALA A 121 -8.56 9.97 3.44
N LYS A 122 -7.85 9.21 2.59
CA LYS A 122 -6.57 9.65 2.01
C LYS A 122 -6.73 10.90 1.15
N CYS A 123 -7.75 10.98 0.28
CA CYS A 123 -8.03 12.18 -0.51
C CYS A 123 -8.26 13.40 0.39
N ARG A 124 -9.10 13.28 1.43
CA ARG A 124 -9.38 14.38 2.37
C ARG A 124 -8.14 14.81 3.16
N CYS A 125 -7.28 13.87 3.54
CA CYS A 125 -6.01 14.20 4.19
C CYS A 125 -5.06 14.95 3.25
N GLU A 126 -5.03 14.60 1.95
CA GLU A 126 -4.29 15.39 0.96
C GLU A 126 -4.83 16.82 0.86
N ASP A 127 -6.16 17.01 0.81
CA ASP A 127 -6.78 18.34 0.79
C ASP A 127 -6.43 19.17 2.03
N ILE A 128 -6.36 18.54 3.21
CA ILE A 128 -5.92 19.20 4.43
C ILE A 128 -4.48 19.70 4.31
N LEU A 129 -3.56 18.91 3.76
CA LEU A 129 -2.18 19.33 3.51
C LEU A 129 -2.10 20.47 2.51
N HIS A 130 -2.84 20.39 1.40
CA HIS A 130 -2.91 21.48 0.40
C HIS A 130 -3.44 22.77 1.01
N ALA A 131 -4.47 22.69 1.87
CA ALA A 131 -5.07 23.84 2.53
C ALA A 131 -4.25 24.41 3.71
N SER A 132 -3.18 23.71 4.15
CA SER A 132 -2.38 24.10 5.32
C SER A 132 -1.60 25.41 5.16
N GLY A 133 -1.44 25.91 3.95
CA GLY A 133 -0.60 27.07 3.62
C GLY A 133 0.91 26.78 3.71
N LYS A 134 1.31 25.56 4.09
CA LYS A 134 2.70 25.10 4.16
C LYS A 134 3.08 24.37 2.86
N LYS A 135 4.40 24.30 2.59
CA LYS A 135 4.96 23.56 1.45
C LYS A 135 6.00 22.53 1.86
N ASN A 136 6.24 22.36 3.15
CA ASN A 136 7.18 21.39 3.69
C ASN A 136 6.57 19.97 3.83
N TRP A 137 5.71 19.59 2.91
CA TRP A 137 5.14 18.24 2.83
C TRP A 137 5.45 17.60 1.47
N THR A 138 5.50 16.28 1.47
CA THR A 138 5.58 15.43 0.28
C THR A 138 4.52 14.35 0.40
N ILE A 139 3.63 14.24 -0.57
CA ILE A 139 2.59 13.22 -0.59
C ILE A 139 3.07 12.04 -1.43
N LEU A 140 3.06 10.85 -0.84
CA LEU A 140 3.39 9.60 -1.53
C LEU A 140 2.11 8.82 -1.84
N ARG A 141 1.89 8.48 -3.09
CA ARG A 141 0.79 7.60 -3.56
C ARG A 141 1.37 6.25 -4.01
N PRO A 142 1.74 5.36 -3.07
CA PRO A 142 2.29 4.07 -3.46
C PRO A 142 1.25 3.19 -4.13
N ALA A 143 1.71 2.41 -5.13
CA ALA A 143 1.02 1.25 -5.65
C ALA A 143 0.94 0.14 -4.58
N ILE A 144 0.40 -1.03 -4.92
CA ILE A 144 0.40 -2.18 -4.00
C ILE A 144 1.85 -2.59 -3.73
N ILE A 145 2.25 -2.51 -2.47
CA ILE A 145 3.60 -2.90 -2.04
C ILE A 145 3.57 -4.34 -1.59
N TYR A 146 4.47 -5.18 -2.11
CA TYR A 146 4.61 -6.57 -1.65
C TYR A 146 5.97 -6.85 -1.03
N SER A 147 5.99 -7.72 0.00
CA SER A 147 7.19 -8.08 0.76
C SER A 147 6.90 -9.23 1.74
N HIS A 148 7.90 -10.08 2.00
CA HIS A 148 7.81 -11.12 3.03
C HIS A 148 7.77 -10.57 4.47
N ALA A 149 8.22 -9.33 4.67
CA ALA A 149 8.21 -8.68 5.99
C ALA A 149 6.79 -8.51 6.57
N ASN A 150 5.77 -8.54 5.70
CA ASN A 150 4.37 -8.55 6.12
C ASN A 150 3.54 -9.37 5.15
N LEU A 151 3.10 -10.55 5.57
CA LEU A 151 2.35 -11.50 4.73
C LEU A 151 1.05 -10.92 4.18
N TYR A 152 0.39 -9.98 4.88
CA TYR A 152 -0.80 -9.29 4.36
C TYR A 152 -0.55 -8.50 3.09
N THR A 153 0.72 -8.21 2.75
CA THR A 153 1.08 -7.50 1.52
C THR A 153 1.05 -8.37 0.27
N PHE A 154 1.00 -9.69 0.43
CA PHE A 154 0.80 -10.60 -0.71
C PHE A 154 -0.65 -10.53 -1.19
N LYS A 155 -0.90 -9.57 -2.06
CA LYS A 155 -2.22 -9.32 -2.63
C LYS A 155 -2.43 -10.13 -3.91
N LEU A 156 -3.62 -10.71 -4.03
CA LEU A 156 -4.10 -11.28 -5.28
C LEU A 156 -5.56 -10.84 -5.46
N VAL A 157 -5.78 -9.85 -6.30
CA VAL A 157 -7.00 -9.04 -6.34
C VAL A 157 -7.28 -8.47 -4.95
N SER A 158 -8.41 -8.76 -4.32
CA SER A 158 -8.75 -8.35 -2.95
C SER A 158 -8.33 -9.36 -1.87
N LEU A 159 -7.78 -10.53 -2.25
CA LEU A 159 -7.27 -11.49 -1.29
C LEU A 159 -5.97 -10.99 -0.67
N ASN A 160 -5.79 -11.25 0.61
CA ASN A 160 -4.55 -11.00 1.33
C ASN A 160 -3.77 -12.29 1.56
N GLY A 161 -2.52 -12.17 1.95
CA GLY A 161 -1.66 -13.33 2.24
C GLY A 161 -2.15 -14.22 3.38
N ASP A 162 -3.03 -13.74 4.29
CA ASP A 162 -3.69 -14.55 5.32
C ASP A 162 -4.69 -15.58 4.78
N LEU A 163 -5.07 -15.44 3.52
CA LEU A 163 -5.92 -16.39 2.81
C LEU A 163 -5.15 -17.09 1.68
N VAL A 164 -4.38 -16.35 0.90
CA VAL A 164 -3.60 -16.87 -0.23
C VAL A 164 -2.56 -17.88 0.23
N MET A 165 -1.69 -17.53 1.19
CA MET A 165 -0.57 -18.37 1.60
C MET A 165 -1.00 -19.66 2.31
N PRO A 166 -1.91 -19.64 3.32
CA PRO A 166 -2.37 -20.88 3.96
C PRO A 166 -3.07 -21.84 3.00
N ARG A 167 -3.94 -21.33 2.10
CA ARG A 167 -4.63 -22.19 1.14
C ARG A 167 -3.65 -22.83 0.15
N THR A 168 -2.69 -22.04 -0.35
CA THR A 168 -1.63 -22.57 -1.23
C THR A 168 -0.84 -23.69 -0.56
N ARG A 169 -0.43 -23.50 0.71
CA ARG A 169 0.30 -24.53 1.48
C ARG A 169 -0.53 -25.80 1.74
N MET A 170 -1.85 -25.68 1.81
CA MET A 170 -2.77 -26.81 1.94
C MET A 170 -3.10 -27.47 0.60
N GLY A 171 -2.57 -27.00 -0.52
CA GLY A 171 -2.93 -27.46 -1.87
C GLY A 171 -4.38 -27.15 -2.23
N LYS A 172 -5.01 -26.15 -1.58
CA LYS A 172 -6.39 -25.73 -1.84
C LYS A 172 -6.42 -24.53 -2.78
N PRO A 173 -7.26 -24.54 -3.84
CA PRO A 173 -7.37 -23.39 -4.71
C PRO A 173 -8.00 -22.19 -3.98
N VAL A 174 -7.56 -20.96 -4.33
CA VAL A 174 -8.27 -19.74 -3.99
C VAL A 174 -9.35 -19.45 -5.04
N VAL A 175 -10.32 -18.62 -4.70
CA VAL A 175 -11.35 -18.17 -5.66
C VAL A 175 -11.06 -16.73 -6.03
N LEU A 176 -11.07 -16.40 -7.32
CA LEU A 176 -10.79 -15.07 -7.86
C LEU A 176 -11.99 -14.59 -8.72
N PRO A 177 -12.25 -13.28 -8.76
CA PRO A 177 -13.31 -12.74 -9.62
C PRO A 177 -12.84 -12.75 -11.06
N ARG A 178 -13.66 -13.34 -11.94
CA ARG A 178 -13.37 -13.47 -13.38
C ARG A 178 -13.15 -12.12 -14.03
N GLU A 179 -13.90 -11.12 -13.61
CA GLU A 179 -13.88 -9.76 -14.15
C GLU A 179 -12.54 -9.05 -13.94
N ALA A 180 -11.78 -9.43 -12.92
CA ALA A 180 -10.49 -8.82 -12.64
C ALA A 180 -9.34 -9.39 -13.49
N MET A 181 -9.46 -10.59 -14.05
CA MET A 181 -8.29 -11.31 -14.57
C MET A 181 -7.55 -10.60 -15.70
N ASN A 182 -8.25 -9.79 -16.50
CA ASN A 182 -7.68 -9.01 -17.59
C ASN A 182 -7.40 -7.53 -17.22
N ILE A 183 -7.71 -7.11 -15.99
CA ILE A 183 -7.49 -5.75 -15.51
C ILE A 183 -6.03 -5.60 -15.09
N HIS A 184 -5.39 -4.49 -15.47
CA HIS A 184 -4.03 -4.20 -15.06
C HIS A 184 -3.95 -3.83 -13.58
N ALA A 185 -2.97 -4.41 -12.91
CA ALA A 185 -2.67 -4.18 -11.49
C ALA A 185 -1.31 -3.51 -11.33
N ALA A 186 -1.22 -2.52 -10.46
CA ALA A 186 0.04 -1.90 -10.11
C ALA A 186 0.57 -2.49 -8.80
N MET A 187 1.66 -3.24 -8.88
CA MET A 187 2.36 -3.78 -7.72
C MET A 187 3.84 -3.40 -7.79
N THR A 188 4.43 -3.11 -6.62
CA THR A 188 5.82 -2.67 -6.53
C THR A 188 6.51 -3.36 -5.36
N TRP A 189 7.72 -3.85 -5.60
CA TRP A 189 8.53 -4.45 -4.54
C TRP A 189 8.88 -3.42 -3.45
N GLY A 190 8.84 -3.84 -2.18
CA GLY A 190 9.16 -2.99 -1.04
C GLY A 190 10.55 -2.37 -1.11
N GLY A 191 11.54 -3.08 -1.68
CA GLY A 191 12.89 -2.56 -1.89
C GLY A 191 12.94 -1.38 -2.87
N ASP A 192 12.16 -1.43 -3.95
CA ASP A 192 12.09 -0.32 -4.91
C ASP A 192 11.36 0.90 -4.34
N VAL A 193 10.34 0.67 -3.49
CA VAL A 193 9.72 1.75 -2.71
C VAL A 193 10.74 2.42 -1.79
N GLY A 194 11.57 1.63 -1.09
CA GLY A 194 12.66 2.15 -0.26
C GLY A 194 13.64 3.01 -1.05
N LYS A 195 14.08 2.55 -2.24
CA LYS A 195 14.96 3.31 -3.14
C LYS A 195 14.33 4.64 -3.60
N MET A 196 13.05 4.63 -3.98
CA MET A 196 12.36 5.84 -4.44
C MET A 196 12.19 6.85 -3.29
N VAL A 197 11.65 6.41 -2.16
CA VAL A 197 11.33 7.31 -1.05
C VAL A 197 12.59 7.88 -0.42
N SER A 198 13.64 7.08 -0.23
CA SER A 198 14.91 7.58 0.37
C SER A 198 15.56 8.71 -0.44
N ARG A 199 15.40 8.73 -1.77
CA ARG A 199 15.95 9.79 -2.64
C ARG A 199 15.06 11.02 -2.77
N LEU A 200 13.85 10.99 -2.21
CA LEU A 200 12.98 12.16 -2.07
C LEU A 200 13.22 12.89 -0.72
N VAL A 201 13.95 12.26 0.21
CA VAL A 201 14.34 12.88 1.49
C VAL A 201 15.34 13.98 1.24
N ASP A 202 15.13 15.14 1.85
CA ASP A 202 15.91 16.38 1.66
C ASP A 202 16.02 16.84 0.19
N ASN A 203 15.09 16.40 -0.66
CA ASN A 203 15.06 16.78 -2.06
C ASN A 203 14.16 18.02 -2.25
N PRO A 204 14.72 19.17 -2.66
CA PRO A 204 13.91 20.37 -2.87
C PRO A 204 12.80 20.19 -3.92
N ALA A 205 13.00 19.29 -4.89
CA ALA A 205 11.98 18.97 -5.89
C ALA A 205 10.80 18.15 -5.33
N ALA A 206 10.89 17.70 -4.10
CA ALA A 206 9.82 16.95 -3.44
C ALA A 206 8.94 17.81 -2.51
N MET A 207 9.35 19.05 -2.24
CA MET A 207 8.66 19.94 -1.31
C MET A 207 7.35 20.47 -1.91
N GLY A 208 6.22 20.20 -1.26
CA GLY A 208 4.88 20.58 -1.72
C GLY A 208 4.40 19.78 -2.94
N GLU A 209 4.96 18.60 -3.18
CA GLU A 209 4.72 17.77 -4.35
C GLU A 209 4.10 16.41 -4.01
N ILE A 210 3.43 15.83 -5.00
CA ILE A 210 2.84 14.49 -4.96
C ILE A 210 3.67 13.58 -5.85
N PHE A 211 3.94 12.35 -5.39
CA PHE A 211 4.61 11.33 -6.17
C PHE A 211 3.86 10.00 -6.13
N THR A 212 3.61 9.43 -7.30
CA THR A 212 3.18 8.04 -7.43
C THR A 212 4.40 7.13 -7.29
N ILE A 213 4.40 6.31 -6.25
CA ILE A 213 5.53 5.42 -5.93
C ILE A 213 5.22 4.04 -6.51
N SER A 214 5.71 3.82 -7.73
CA SER A 214 5.46 2.60 -8.50
C SER A 214 6.63 2.29 -9.42
N SER A 215 6.92 0.99 -9.59
CA SER A 215 7.82 0.51 -10.66
C SER A 215 7.20 0.67 -12.06
N ALA A 216 5.91 0.96 -12.13
CA ALA A 216 5.14 1.13 -13.38
C ALA A 216 5.22 -0.07 -14.33
N GLU A 217 5.53 -1.27 -13.82
CA GLU A 217 5.48 -2.49 -14.60
C GLU A 217 4.01 -2.87 -14.87
N VAL A 218 3.70 -3.14 -16.13
CA VAL A 218 2.33 -3.43 -16.58
C VAL A 218 2.06 -4.93 -16.50
N ASN A 219 1.18 -5.33 -15.60
CA ASN A 219 0.76 -6.73 -15.41
C ASN A 219 -0.74 -6.79 -15.14
N THR A 220 -1.43 -7.80 -15.68
CA THR A 220 -2.83 -8.08 -15.29
C THR A 220 -2.89 -8.89 -14.01
N TRP A 221 -4.06 -8.89 -13.33
CA TRP A 221 -4.27 -9.78 -12.18
C TRP A 221 -4.11 -11.25 -12.55
N GLY A 222 -4.49 -11.66 -13.77
CA GLY A 222 -4.22 -12.99 -14.29
C GLY A 222 -2.73 -13.29 -14.40
N GLY A 223 -1.94 -12.36 -14.92
CA GLY A 223 -0.48 -12.47 -14.99
C GLY A 223 0.16 -12.59 -13.60
N ILE A 224 -0.33 -11.82 -12.63
CA ILE A 224 0.11 -11.93 -11.23
C ILE A 224 -0.27 -13.30 -10.63
N ALA A 225 -1.48 -13.80 -10.89
CA ALA A 225 -1.87 -15.14 -10.44
C ALA A 225 -0.93 -16.24 -11.00
N GLU A 226 -0.51 -16.13 -12.25
CA GLU A 226 0.47 -17.06 -12.84
C GLU A 226 1.87 -16.90 -12.20
N CYS A 227 2.28 -15.70 -11.76
CA CYS A 227 3.50 -15.55 -10.96
C CYS A 227 3.41 -16.33 -9.64
N TYR A 228 2.30 -16.22 -8.91
CA TYR A 228 2.06 -17.02 -7.69
C TYR A 228 2.04 -18.52 -7.97
N LYS A 229 1.37 -18.93 -9.05
CA LYS A 229 1.34 -20.35 -9.46
C LYS A 229 2.74 -20.91 -9.71
N ASN A 230 3.56 -20.14 -10.43
CA ASN A 230 4.93 -20.56 -10.77
C ASN A 230 5.88 -20.54 -9.56
N ALA A 231 5.70 -19.61 -8.62
CA ALA A 231 6.57 -19.48 -7.46
C ALA A 231 6.24 -20.47 -6.33
N VAL A 232 4.94 -20.66 -6.03
CA VAL A 232 4.50 -21.42 -4.84
C VAL A 232 3.41 -22.45 -5.13
N GLY A 233 3.10 -22.73 -6.38
CA GLY A 233 2.10 -23.72 -6.77
C GLY A 233 0.65 -23.32 -6.50
N LEU A 234 0.35 -22.01 -6.46
CA LEU A 234 -1.01 -21.52 -6.30
C LEU A 234 -1.96 -22.16 -7.29
N GLN A 235 -3.10 -22.63 -6.81
CA GLN A 235 -4.23 -23.04 -7.63
C GLN A 235 -5.37 -22.02 -7.44
N TYR A 236 -6.17 -21.76 -8.50
CA TYR A 236 -7.32 -20.87 -8.38
C TYR A 236 -8.49 -21.32 -9.25
N ALA A 237 -9.68 -20.98 -8.83
CA ALA A 237 -10.93 -21.10 -9.59
C ALA A 237 -11.52 -19.69 -9.76
N LEU A 238 -12.38 -19.54 -10.77
CA LEU A 238 -13.01 -18.27 -11.10
C LEU A 238 -14.46 -18.25 -10.66
N ALA A 239 -14.87 -17.19 -9.99
CA ALA A 239 -16.24 -16.86 -9.65
C ALA A 239 -16.69 -15.58 -10.39
N SER A 240 -17.99 -15.31 -10.42
CA SER A 240 -18.48 -13.97 -10.73
C SER A 240 -18.11 -12.99 -9.61
N LYS A 241 -18.12 -11.69 -9.90
CA LYS A 241 -17.88 -10.63 -8.92
C LYS A 241 -18.77 -10.78 -7.67
N ASP A 242 -20.07 -11.04 -7.88
CA ASP A 242 -21.01 -11.17 -6.76
C ASP A 242 -20.73 -12.40 -5.89
N GLU A 243 -20.48 -13.55 -6.48
CA GLU A 243 -20.09 -14.76 -5.74
C GLU A 243 -18.78 -14.54 -4.97
N PHE A 244 -17.81 -13.83 -5.57
CA PHE A 244 -16.55 -13.50 -4.92
C PHE A 244 -16.76 -12.58 -3.70
N LEU A 245 -17.62 -11.55 -3.82
CA LEU A 245 -17.97 -10.68 -2.72
C LEU A 245 -18.67 -11.45 -1.59
N ASP A 246 -19.58 -12.37 -1.92
CA ASP A 246 -20.24 -13.22 -0.91
C ASP A 246 -19.25 -14.15 -0.19
N ILE A 247 -18.21 -14.63 -0.89
CA ILE A 247 -17.13 -15.43 -0.28
C ILE A 247 -16.31 -14.59 0.71
N LEU A 248 -16.00 -13.34 0.40
CA LEU A 248 -15.15 -12.51 1.25
C LEU A 248 -15.88 -11.93 2.45
N SER A 249 -17.17 -11.66 2.32
CA SER A 249 -17.93 -10.84 3.25
C SER A 249 -18.55 -11.65 4.40
N ASN A 250 -18.55 -11.07 5.60
CA ASN A 250 -19.14 -11.68 6.77
C ASN A 250 -20.60 -11.23 7.02
N ASN A 251 -20.95 -10.06 6.50
CA ASN A 251 -22.27 -9.43 6.64
C ASN A 251 -22.48 -8.40 5.51
N PRO A 252 -23.68 -7.83 5.35
CA PRO A 252 -23.97 -6.87 4.27
C PRO A 252 -23.12 -5.59 4.31
N GLU A 253 -22.76 -5.09 5.48
CA GLU A 253 -21.91 -3.89 5.63
C GLU A 253 -20.49 -4.18 5.19
N ASP A 254 -19.91 -5.31 5.61
CA ASP A 254 -18.60 -5.80 5.14
C ASP A 254 -18.62 -6.01 3.62
N ARG A 255 -19.73 -6.56 3.06
CA ARG A 255 -19.89 -6.74 1.62
C ARG A 255 -19.80 -5.42 0.85
N GLU A 256 -20.39 -4.36 1.39
CA GLU A 256 -20.32 -3.04 0.76
C GLU A 256 -18.89 -2.48 0.79
N CYS A 257 -18.18 -2.61 1.91
CA CYS A 257 -16.77 -2.22 2.00
C CYS A 257 -15.88 -3.03 1.03
N GLN A 258 -16.11 -4.35 0.91
CA GLN A 258 -15.40 -5.20 -0.06
C GLN A 258 -15.74 -4.79 -1.50
N ARG A 259 -17.00 -4.43 -1.78
CA ARG A 259 -17.45 -3.93 -3.08
C ARG A 259 -16.70 -2.64 -3.45
N TRP A 260 -16.60 -1.67 -2.54
CA TRP A 260 -15.83 -0.45 -2.81
C TRP A 260 -14.37 -0.74 -3.12
N GLY A 261 -13.75 -1.66 -2.35
CA GLY A 261 -12.37 -2.08 -2.62
C GLY A 261 -12.18 -2.77 -3.96
N LEU A 262 -13.20 -3.47 -4.46
CA LEU A 262 -13.17 -4.15 -5.74
C LEU A 262 -13.51 -3.19 -6.89
N ASP A 263 -14.66 -2.51 -6.83
CA ASP A 263 -15.19 -1.67 -7.91
C ASP A 263 -14.36 -0.38 -8.12
N TYR A 264 -13.83 0.21 -7.04
CA TYR A 264 -13.11 1.48 -7.08
C TYR A 264 -11.59 1.33 -6.92
N ASP A 265 -11.07 0.12 -7.06
CA ASP A 265 -9.61 -0.10 -7.07
C ASP A 265 -9.23 -1.30 -7.95
N ARG A 266 -9.66 -2.53 -7.58
CA ARG A 266 -9.16 -3.76 -8.22
C ARG A 266 -9.68 -4.00 -9.63
N LEU A 267 -10.83 -3.41 -9.99
CA LEU A 267 -11.40 -3.43 -11.33
C LEU A 267 -11.05 -2.18 -12.15
N PHE A 268 -10.28 -1.25 -11.59
CA PHE A 268 -9.73 -0.11 -12.32
C PHE A 268 -8.45 -0.49 -13.04
N ASP A 269 -8.25 0.05 -14.24
CA ASP A 269 -7.09 -0.25 -15.08
C ASP A 269 -5.87 0.56 -14.59
N ARG A 270 -4.95 -0.09 -13.89
CA ARG A 270 -3.84 0.54 -13.16
C ARG A 270 -2.54 0.52 -13.95
N VAL A 271 -2.52 1.13 -15.14
CA VAL A 271 -1.29 1.43 -15.89
C VAL A 271 -0.74 2.76 -15.38
N ILE A 272 0.35 2.71 -14.62
CA ILE A 272 0.94 3.87 -13.94
C ILE A 272 2.04 4.49 -14.79
N ASP A 273 2.11 5.83 -14.81
CA ASP A 273 3.29 6.58 -15.25
C ASP A 273 4.12 6.97 -14.03
N ASN A 274 5.39 6.60 -14.00
CA ASN A 274 6.32 6.91 -12.91
C ASN A 274 7.41 7.93 -13.32
N ALA A 275 7.26 8.60 -14.44
CA ALA A 275 8.26 9.54 -14.98
C ALA A 275 8.61 10.64 -13.97
N LYS A 276 7.63 11.13 -13.18
CA LYS A 276 7.84 12.18 -12.18
C LYS A 276 8.80 11.73 -11.08
N VAL A 277 8.58 10.55 -10.49
CA VAL A 277 9.46 10.04 -9.44
C VAL A 277 10.83 9.65 -9.98
N LEU A 278 10.93 9.10 -11.19
CA LEU A 278 12.22 8.82 -11.84
C LEU A 278 13.04 10.11 -12.03
N LYS A 279 12.41 11.17 -12.55
CA LYS A 279 13.05 12.47 -12.74
C LYS A 279 13.54 13.07 -11.42
N ALA A 280 12.73 13.01 -10.36
CA ALA A 280 13.08 13.60 -9.07
C ALA A 280 14.18 12.81 -8.34
N THR A 281 14.23 11.50 -8.52
CA THR A 281 15.16 10.61 -7.77
C THR A 281 16.43 10.28 -8.55
N GLY A 282 16.47 10.53 -9.87
CA GLY A 282 17.55 10.12 -10.76
C GLY A 282 17.61 8.60 -11.01
N LEU A 283 16.61 7.84 -10.54
CA LEU A 283 16.48 6.42 -10.82
C LEU A 283 16.08 6.18 -12.27
N LYS A 284 16.43 4.99 -12.77
CA LYS A 284 16.04 4.49 -14.08
C LYS A 284 15.08 3.32 -13.93
N GLN A 285 14.27 3.06 -14.95
CA GLN A 285 13.37 1.92 -14.97
C GLN A 285 14.11 0.57 -14.76
N SER A 286 15.34 0.47 -15.24
CA SER A 286 16.21 -0.70 -15.07
C SER A 286 16.70 -0.94 -13.63
N ASP A 287 16.52 0.02 -12.72
CA ASP A 287 16.94 -0.10 -11.31
C ASP A 287 15.89 -0.84 -10.46
N PHE A 288 14.73 -1.12 -11.04
CA PHE A 288 13.60 -1.75 -10.36
C PHE A 288 13.57 -3.26 -10.58
N MET A 289 13.11 -3.96 -9.56
CA MET A 289 12.92 -5.40 -9.54
C MET A 289 11.72 -5.78 -10.43
N PRO A 290 11.89 -6.61 -11.47
CA PRO A 290 10.74 -7.14 -12.21
C PRO A 290 9.77 -7.87 -11.28
N ILE A 291 8.47 -7.68 -11.47
CA ILE A 291 7.45 -8.21 -10.54
C ILE A 291 7.53 -9.73 -10.41
N ARG A 292 7.81 -10.43 -11.51
CA ARG A 292 7.96 -11.90 -11.52
C ARG A 292 9.08 -12.37 -10.61
N ASP A 293 10.22 -11.70 -10.67
CA ASP A 293 11.41 -12.06 -9.91
C ASP A 293 11.26 -11.64 -8.44
N GLY A 294 10.71 -10.45 -8.20
CA GLY A 294 10.43 -9.93 -6.86
C GLY A 294 9.37 -10.76 -6.14
N LEU A 295 8.26 -11.12 -6.79
CA LEU A 295 7.25 -12.01 -6.19
C LEU A 295 7.82 -13.38 -5.86
N LYS A 296 8.61 -13.96 -6.77
CA LYS A 296 9.28 -15.24 -6.51
C LYS A 296 10.18 -15.16 -5.29
N LEU A 297 11.09 -14.16 -5.25
CA LEU A 297 11.99 -13.92 -4.13
C LEU A 297 11.24 -13.81 -2.79
N GLU A 298 10.22 -12.97 -2.75
CA GLU A 298 9.47 -12.66 -1.53
C GLU A 298 8.58 -13.82 -1.07
N LEU A 299 7.95 -14.55 -2.00
CA LEU A 299 7.12 -15.71 -1.71
C LEU A 299 7.96 -16.90 -1.20
N GLU A 300 9.13 -17.12 -1.78
CA GLU A 300 10.08 -18.16 -1.31
C GLU A 300 10.58 -17.82 0.10
N ALA A 301 10.93 -16.57 0.37
CA ALA A 301 11.33 -16.10 1.70
C ALA A 301 10.21 -16.28 2.73
N ALA A 302 8.96 -16.08 2.32
CA ALA A 302 7.77 -16.23 3.17
C ALA A 302 7.31 -17.68 3.33
N ALA A 303 7.87 -18.66 2.62
CA ALA A 303 7.31 -20.00 2.49
C ALA A 303 7.03 -20.68 3.85
N ASN A 304 7.90 -20.48 4.84
CA ASN A 304 7.79 -21.06 6.17
C ASN A 304 7.33 -20.08 7.26
N THR A 305 7.05 -18.83 6.89
CA THR A 305 6.60 -17.82 7.85
C THR A 305 5.18 -18.15 8.33
N PRO A 306 4.92 -18.22 9.64
CA PRO A 306 3.56 -18.39 10.15
C PRO A 306 2.64 -17.30 9.61
N ALA A 307 1.51 -17.68 9.03
CA ALA A 307 0.52 -16.74 8.51
C ALA A 307 -0.74 -16.80 9.37
N PRO A 308 -1.33 -15.66 9.74
CA PRO A 308 -2.72 -15.64 10.16
C PRO A 308 -3.58 -16.32 9.10
N PHE A 309 -4.68 -16.95 9.52
CA PHE A 309 -5.54 -17.67 8.60
C PHE A 309 -6.99 -17.21 8.70
N ASN A 310 -7.51 -16.63 7.65
CA ASN A 310 -8.93 -16.30 7.53
C ASN A 310 -9.75 -17.57 7.26
N LYS A 311 -10.05 -18.31 8.36
CA LYS A 311 -10.79 -19.58 8.31
C LYS A 311 -12.20 -19.42 7.77
N ALA A 312 -12.88 -18.29 8.06
CA ALA A 312 -14.25 -18.04 7.63
C ALA A 312 -14.35 -17.90 6.11
N ALA A 313 -13.55 -17.05 5.50
CA ALA A 313 -13.50 -16.92 4.05
C ALA A 313 -13.01 -18.20 3.37
N SER A 314 -12.05 -18.90 3.97
CA SER A 314 -11.59 -20.19 3.45
C SER A 314 -12.70 -21.25 3.42
N ALA A 315 -13.53 -21.35 4.46
CA ALA A 315 -14.66 -22.26 4.49
C ALA A 315 -15.72 -21.92 3.43
N ARG A 316 -15.98 -20.61 3.20
CA ARG A 316 -16.89 -20.18 2.14
C ARG A 316 -16.34 -20.51 0.74
N MET A 317 -15.02 -20.40 0.52
CA MET A 317 -14.38 -20.87 -0.72
C MET A 317 -14.56 -22.37 -0.91
N ASP A 318 -14.36 -23.19 0.14
CA ASP A 318 -14.53 -24.64 0.06
C ASP A 318 -16.01 -24.99 -0.28
N SER A 319 -16.98 -24.28 0.30
CA SER A 319 -18.40 -24.43 -0.01
C SER A 319 -18.74 -24.03 -1.46
N PHE A 320 -18.14 -22.99 -1.99
CA PHE A 320 -18.30 -22.56 -3.38
C PHE A 320 -17.75 -23.62 -4.33
N LEU A 321 -16.52 -24.09 -4.09
CA LEU A 321 -15.82 -25.05 -4.93
C LEU A 321 -16.55 -26.40 -4.98
N SER A 322 -17.12 -26.85 -3.85
CA SER A 322 -17.89 -28.09 -3.79
C SER A 322 -19.18 -28.11 -4.61
N LYS A 323 -19.69 -26.95 -5.01
CA LYS A 323 -20.90 -26.82 -5.86
C LYS A 323 -20.57 -26.81 -7.35
N GLN A 324 -19.30 -26.70 -7.70
CA GLN A 324 -18.86 -26.63 -9.11
C GLN A 324 -18.31 -27.98 -9.63
N GLY A 325 -18.04 -28.94 -8.76
CA GLY A 325 -17.62 -30.30 -9.07
C GLY A 325 -18.75 -31.29 -8.90
#